data_b6b2106c444e1ee76f6c1647b0e5fd74
#
_entry.id   b6b2106c444e1ee76f6c1647b0e5fd74
#
_cell.length_a   1.000
_cell.length_b   1.000
_cell.length_c   1.000
_cell.angle_alpha   90.00
_cell.angle_beta   90.00
_cell.angle_gamma   90.00
#
_symmetry.space_group_name_H-M   'P 1'
#
loop_
_entity.id
_entity.type
_entity.pdbx_description
1 polymer ?
#
loop_
_entity_poly.entity_id
_entity_poly.type
_entity_poly.pdbx_seq_one_letter_code
_entity_poly.pdbx_strand_id
1 'polypeptide(L)'
;MKAVFISFYQAFYDEVIEILDKLEIRGFTFWQEVQGRGSNDGEPHYGTHAWPTLNSAMFIFLPDEKVEPLLKEIHLLDESAPQQGIHAFVMPAEAR
;
A
#
# COMPACT_ATOMS: atom_id res chain seq x y z
N MET A 1 -5.56 -15.21 10.25
CA MET A 1 -4.60 -14.49 9.40
C MET A 1 -5.31 -13.89 8.22
N LYS A 2 -4.88 -12.72 7.82
CA LYS A 2 -5.36 -12.02 6.63
C LYS A 2 -4.18 -11.63 5.74
N ALA A 3 -4.48 -11.38 4.48
CA ALA A 3 -3.56 -10.72 3.58
C ALA A 3 -4.13 -9.32 3.26
N VAL A 4 -3.27 -8.33 3.26
CA VAL A 4 -3.63 -6.97 2.84
C VAL A 4 -2.75 -6.63 1.65
N PHE A 5 -3.39 -6.37 0.52
CA PHE A 5 -2.71 -5.89 -0.67
C PHE A 5 -2.81 -4.37 -0.70
N ILE A 6 -1.69 -3.69 -0.82
CA ILE A 6 -1.67 -2.24 -1.01
C ILE A 6 -0.92 -1.90 -2.28
N SER A 7 -1.44 -0.89 -2.98
CA SER A 7 -0.78 -0.27 -4.11
C SER A 7 -0.68 1.21 -3.79
N PHE A 8 0.50 1.79 -3.94
CA PHE A 8 0.74 3.15 -3.47
C PHE A 8 1.81 3.84 -4.32
N TYR A 9 1.80 5.16 -4.28
CA TYR A 9 2.82 5.98 -4.90
C TYR A 9 4.19 5.60 -4.33
N GLN A 10 5.15 5.35 -5.22
CA GLN A 10 6.49 4.86 -4.88
C GLN A 10 7.17 5.68 -3.78
N ALA A 11 6.97 6.99 -3.79
CA ALA A 11 7.60 7.88 -2.81
C ALA A 11 7.08 7.68 -1.37
N PHE A 12 5.99 6.94 -1.17
CA PHE A 12 5.47 6.63 0.16
C PHE A 12 6.12 5.42 0.81
N TYR A 13 7.12 4.83 0.18
CA TYR A 13 7.75 3.60 0.70
C TYR A 13 8.18 3.74 2.16
N ASP A 14 8.90 4.81 2.49
CA ASP A 14 9.43 4.98 3.85
C ASP A 14 8.30 5.09 4.87
N GLU A 15 7.25 5.83 4.54
CA GLU A 15 6.09 5.99 5.42
C GLU A 15 5.36 4.67 5.62
N VAL A 16 5.23 3.86 4.57
CA VAL A 16 4.60 2.54 4.69
C VAL A 16 5.43 1.63 5.59
N ILE A 17 6.74 1.61 5.41
CA ILE A 17 7.63 0.80 6.26
C ILE A 17 7.55 1.25 7.71
N GLU A 18 7.52 2.56 7.98
CA GLU A 18 7.37 3.07 9.34
C GLU A 18 6.06 2.59 9.98
N ILE A 19 4.96 2.57 9.21
CA ILE A 19 3.68 2.06 9.70
C ILE A 19 3.81 0.59 10.10
N LEU A 20 4.42 -0.22 9.24
CA LEU A 20 4.59 -1.64 9.52
C LEU A 20 5.44 -1.88 10.76
N ASP A 21 6.54 -1.14 10.88
CA ASP A 21 7.43 -1.26 12.04
C ASP A 21 6.74 -0.83 13.34
N LYS A 22 6.01 0.27 13.29
CA LYS A 22 5.24 0.78 14.43
C LYS A 22 4.23 -0.25 14.95
N LEU A 23 3.60 -0.96 14.04
CA LEU A 23 2.57 -1.95 14.37
C LEU A 23 3.16 -3.35 14.58
N GLU A 24 4.47 -3.48 14.51
CA GLU A 24 5.16 -4.77 14.64
C GLU A 24 4.67 -5.81 13.63
N ILE A 25 4.45 -5.37 12.38
CA ILE A 25 4.06 -6.22 11.26
C ILE A 25 5.32 -6.51 10.45
N ARG A 26 5.69 -7.77 10.31
CA ARG A 26 6.93 -8.17 9.64
C ARG A 26 6.72 -8.83 8.28
N GLY A 27 5.65 -9.59 8.13
CA GLY A 27 5.47 -10.43 6.95
C GLY A 27 4.94 -9.65 5.76
N PHE A 28 5.77 -9.43 4.74
CA PHE A 28 5.31 -8.82 3.51
C PHE A 28 6.17 -9.25 2.32
N THR A 29 5.59 -9.11 1.12
CA THR A 29 6.29 -9.23 -0.15
C THR A 29 6.06 -7.95 -0.91
N PHE A 30 7.12 -7.40 -1.49
CA PHE A 30 7.14 -6.05 -2.06
C PHE A 30 7.61 -6.05 -3.51
N TRP A 31 6.91 -5.29 -4.35
CA TRP A 31 7.33 -4.99 -5.71
C TRP A 31 7.61 -3.50 -5.80
N GLN A 32 8.83 -3.15 -6.11
CA GLN A 32 9.29 -1.75 -6.11
C GLN A 32 8.63 -0.92 -7.20
N GLU A 33 8.45 -1.48 -8.38
CA GLU A 33 7.96 -0.73 -9.52
C GLU A 33 6.81 -1.48 -10.19
N VAL A 34 5.61 -0.87 -10.14
CA VAL A 34 4.44 -1.35 -10.86
C VAL A 34 3.72 -0.15 -11.44
N GLN A 35 2.97 -0.37 -12.48
CA GLN A 35 2.09 0.66 -13.03
C GLN A 35 0.75 0.62 -12.33
N GLY A 36 0.10 1.77 -12.19
CA GLY A 36 -1.22 1.82 -11.59
C GLY A 36 -1.93 3.12 -11.81
N ARG A 37 -3.25 3.05 -11.73
CA ARG A 37 -4.13 4.21 -11.63
C ARG A 37 -5.30 3.79 -10.77
N GLY A 38 -5.47 4.45 -9.64
CA GLY A 38 -6.47 4.02 -8.68
C GLY A 38 -7.46 5.09 -8.30
N SER A 39 -7.06 6.33 -8.46
CA SER A 39 -7.89 7.48 -8.16
C SER A 39 -8.63 7.93 -9.42
N ASN A 40 -9.91 8.30 -9.28
CA ASN A 40 -10.69 8.81 -10.42
C ASN A 40 -10.10 10.11 -10.98
N ASP A 41 -9.53 10.95 -10.13
CA ASP A 41 -9.02 12.27 -10.49
C ASP A 41 -7.50 12.37 -10.43
N GLY A 42 -6.83 11.31 -10.02
CA GLY A 42 -5.38 11.29 -9.88
C GLY A 42 -4.68 10.96 -11.19
N GLU A 43 -3.41 11.32 -11.25
CA GLU A 43 -2.57 11.00 -12.39
C GLU A 43 -2.30 9.50 -12.45
N PRO A 44 -2.26 8.91 -13.65
CA PRO A 44 -1.76 7.54 -13.80
C PRO A 44 -0.30 7.44 -13.37
N HIS A 45 0.06 6.32 -12.76
CA HIS A 45 1.44 6.04 -12.32
C HIS A 45 2.01 4.94 -13.23
N TYR A 46 2.39 5.32 -14.44
CA TYR A 46 2.83 4.37 -15.47
C TYR A 46 4.34 4.33 -15.67
N GLY A 47 5.09 5.28 -15.10
CA GLY A 47 6.54 5.35 -15.30
C GLY A 47 6.93 5.64 -16.74
N THR A 48 6.07 6.32 -17.51
CA THR A 48 6.33 6.68 -18.90
C THR A 48 6.75 8.14 -19.01
N HIS A 49 7.18 8.56 -20.21
CA HIS A 49 7.55 9.95 -20.44
C HIS A 49 6.41 10.92 -20.11
N ALA A 50 5.16 10.59 -20.50
CA ALA A 50 3.99 11.41 -20.23
C ALA A 50 3.53 11.31 -18.76
N TRP A 51 3.68 10.12 -18.15
CA TRP A 51 3.25 9.83 -16.78
C TRP A 51 4.40 9.16 -16.02
N PRO A 52 5.42 9.94 -15.58
CA PRO A 52 6.65 9.36 -15.03
C PRO A 52 6.52 8.74 -13.65
N THR A 53 5.48 9.09 -12.91
CA THR A 53 5.27 8.55 -11.56
C THR A 53 4.99 7.06 -11.61
N LEU A 54 5.53 6.32 -10.65
CA LEU A 54 5.35 4.88 -10.51
C LEU A 54 4.69 4.55 -9.19
N ASN A 55 4.01 3.40 -9.17
CA ASN A 55 3.54 2.79 -7.94
C ASN A 55 4.48 1.69 -7.48
N SER A 56 4.37 1.37 -6.22
CA SER A 56 4.85 0.13 -5.62
C SER A 56 3.65 -0.70 -5.18
N ALA A 57 3.84 -1.97 -5.00
CA ALA A 57 2.80 -2.87 -4.51
C ALA A 57 3.35 -3.77 -3.43
N MET A 58 2.50 -4.16 -2.48
CA MET A 58 2.91 -4.95 -1.36
C MET A 58 1.78 -5.85 -0.91
N PHE A 59 2.09 -7.13 -0.66
CA PHE A 59 1.23 -8.03 0.09
C PHE A 59 1.75 -8.13 1.52
N ILE A 60 0.86 -7.91 2.47
CA ILE A 60 1.19 -7.95 3.88
C ILE A 60 0.40 -9.09 4.51
N PHE A 61 1.06 -9.96 5.24
CA PHE A 61 0.43 -11.10 5.90
C PHE A 61 0.50 -10.87 7.40
N LEU A 62 -0.66 -10.86 8.07
CA LEU A 62 -0.74 -10.40 9.44
C LEU A 62 -1.88 -11.07 10.21
N PRO A 63 -1.78 -11.09 11.57
CA PRO A 63 -2.90 -11.55 12.39
C PRO A 63 -4.12 -10.65 12.22
N ASP A 64 -5.29 -11.22 12.43
CA ASP A 64 -6.55 -10.51 12.25
C ASP A 64 -6.63 -9.21 13.06
N GLU A 65 -6.12 -9.23 14.29
CA GLU A 65 -6.19 -8.07 15.21
C GLU A 65 -5.33 -6.88 14.77
N LYS A 66 -4.41 -7.07 13.83
CA LYS A 66 -3.59 -5.98 13.31
C LYS A 66 -4.16 -5.34 12.06
N VAL A 67 -5.21 -5.90 11.48
CA VAL A 67 -5.79 -5.40 10.23
C VAL A 67 -6.34 -3.97 10.40
N GLU A 68 -7.23 -3.78 11.39
CA GLU A 68 -7.84 -2.45 11.57
C GLU A 68 -6.82 -1.37 11.92
N PRO A 69 -5.85 -1.61 12.81
CA PRO A 69 -4.79 -0.62 13.04
C PRO A 69 -4.00 -0.28 11.79
N LEU A 70 -3.69 -1.28 10.94
CA LEU A 70 -2.99 -1.05 9.69
C LEU A 70 -3.83 -0.19 8.74
N LEU A 71 -5.09 -0.55 8.54
CA LEU A 71 -5.98 0.19 7.64
C LEU A 71 -6.14 1.64 8.09
N LYS A 72 -6.22 1.88 9.39
CA LYS A 72 -6.32 3.23 9.93
C LYS A 72 -5.09 4.08 9.56
N GLU A 73 -3.89 3.52 9.73
CA GLU A 73 -2.67 4.24 9.40
C GLU A 73 -2.54 4.48 7.88
N ILE A 74 -2.90 3.49 7.08
CA ILE A 74 -2.90 3.62 5.61
C ILE A 74 -3.88 4.72 5.18
N HIS A 75 -5.06 4.76 5.80
CA HIS A 75 -6.06 5.77 5.50
C HIS A 75 -5.57 7.19 5.83
N LEU A 76 -4.89 7.36 6.96
CA LEU A 76 -4.29 8.63 7.33
C LEU A 76 -3.23 9.08 6.33
N LEU A 77 -2.41 8.14 5.86
CA LEU A 77 -1.42 8.44 4.84
C LEU A 77 -2.09 8.84 3.52
N ASP A 78 -3.14 8.14 3.11
CA ASP A 78 -3.91 8.47 1.91
C ASP A 78 -4.50 9.88 1.99
N GLU A 79 -5.05 10.26 3.14
CA GLU A 79 -5.61 11.59 3.36
C GLU A 79 -4.55 12.69 3.22
N SER A 80 -3.29 12.38 3.49
CA SER A 80 -2.20 13.37 3.39
C SER A 80 -1.90 13.76 1.96
N ALA A 81 -2.21 12.89 0.98
CA ALA A 81 -1.99 13.17 -0.44
C ALA A 81 -2.98 12.36 -1.29
N PRO A 82 -4.27 12.73 -1.26
CA PRO A 82 -5.33 11.91 -1.87
C PRO A 82 -5.20 11.74 -3.38
N GLN A 83 -4.54 12.66 -4.08
CA GLN A 83 -4.34 12.55 -5.52
C GLN A 83 -3.35 11.46 -5.89
N GLN A 84 -2.47 11.07 -4.99
CA GLN A 84 -1.52 9.99 -5.24
C GLN A 84 -2.17 8.61 -5.13
N GLY A 85 -3.15 8.49 -4.24
CA GLY A 85 -3.94 7.27 -4.10
C GLY A 85 -3.22 6.12 -3.45
N ILE A 86 -3.74 5.66 -2.30
CA ILE A 86 -3.34 4.40 -1.71
C ILE A 86 -4.60 3.56 -1.59
N HIS A 87 -4.54 2.33 -2.09
CA HIS A 87 -5.66 1.41 -2.00
C HIS A 87 -5.24 0.18 -1.23
N ALA A 88 -6.06 -0.23 -0.27
CA ALA A 88 -5.82 -1.42 0.54
C ALA A 88 -7.00 -2.38 0.38
N PHE A 89 -6.69 -3.63 0.12
CA PHE A 89 -7.68 -4.69 -0.05
C PHE A 89 -7.35 -5.81 0.91
N VAL A 90 -8.35 -6.24 1.67
CA VAL A 90 -8.19 -7.28 2.70
C VAL A 90 -8.81 -8.57 2.19
N MET A 91 -8.10 -9.66 2.37
CA MET A 91 -8.58 -10.98 1.97
C MET A 91 -8.14 -12.06 2.96
N PRO A 92 -8.89 -13.17 3.07
CA PRO A 92 -8.47 -14.29 3.90
C PRO A 92 -7.16 -14.90 3.39
N ALA A 93 -6.33 -15.41 4.29
CA ALA A 93 -5.08 -16.06 3.94
C ALA A 93 -4.81 -17.24 4.87
N GLU A 94 -4.15 -18.25 4.34
CA GLU A 94 -3.68 -19.40 5.10
C GLU A 94 -2.22 -19.65 4.75
N ALA A 95 -1.38 -19.72 5.79
CA ALA A 95 -0.01 -20.17 5.60
C ALA A 95 0.01 -21.69 5.66
N ARG A 96 0.66 -22.35 4.70
CA ARG A 96 0.71 -23.82 4.65
C ARG A 96 2.14 -24.33 4.52
#